data_6512bba4acb2a56a0ce3829f79eef7b5
#
_entry.id   6512bba4acb2a56a0ce3829f79eef7b5
#
_cell.length_a   1.000
_cell.length_b   1.000
_cell.length_c   1.000
_cell.angle_alpha   90.00
_cell.angle_beta   90.00
_cell.angle_gamma   90.00
#
_symmetry.space_group_name_H-M   'P 1'
#
loop_
_entity.id
_entity.type
_entity.pdbx_description
1 polymer ?
#
loop_
_entity_poly.entity_id
_entity_poly.type
_entity_poly.pdbx_seq_one_letter_code
_entity_poly.pdbx_strand_id
1 'polypeptide(L)'
;MTIASDPEIRAVSTELTKARYNRIAPFYNFIEAIPEIIFKPWRKMLLAKAKGNILEIGVGTGKNFPHYPSGTCIIGIDIANRMLVIARKKAAELGLSSDLGEGDVQSLSFPDNSFDTVVATFVFCSVPDPVQGLRELRRVVKPSGQILLLEHVRIDKPIIGWIMDRLNPLIVRIMGANINRRTLENIKKAGLHIESVKHLGLMKMVKMIVVKKDDIMTPVT
;
A
#
# COMPACT_ATOMS: atom_id res chain seq x y z
N MET A 1 11.98 -15.68 -16.20
CA MET A 1 11.51 -14.28 -16.39
C MET A 1 10.03 -14.27 -16.07
N THR A 2 9.61 -13.60 -15.00
CA THR A 2 8.19 -13.58 -14.61
C THR A 2 7.47 -12.60 -15.54
N ILE A 3 6.31 -12.96 -16.09
CA ILE A 3 5.48 -12.13 -17.00
C ILE A 3 5.28 -10.69 -16.46
N ALA A 4 5.28 -10.51 -15.15
CA ALA A 4 5.16 -9.19 -14.49
C ALA A 4 6.40 -8.27 -14.64
N SER A 5 7.53 -8.75 -15.13
CA SER A 5 8.74 -7.94 -15.32
C SER A 5 8.85 -7.29 -16.70
N ASP A 6 7.92 -7.60 -17.61
CA ASP A 6 7.82 -6.95 -18.92
C ASP A 6 7.23 -5.54 -18.77
N PRO A 7 7.95 -4.48 -19.22
CA PRO A 7 7.47 -3.11 -19.08
C PRO A 7 6.14 -2.83 -19.77
N GLU A 8 5.88 -3.43 -20.93
CA GLU A 8 4.65 -3.21 -21.69
C GLU A 8 3.46 -3.88 -20.98
N ILE A 9 3.61 -5.13 -20.52
CA ILE A 9 2.56 -5.85 -19.76
C ILE A 9 2.26 -5.09 -18.46
N ARG A 10 3.29 -4.56 -17.81
CA ARG A 10 3.13 -3.76 -16.59
C ARG A 10 2.36 -2.48 -16.86
N ALA A 11 2.69 -1.74 -17.93
CA ALA A 11 1.98 -0.51 -18.30
C ALA A 11 0.50 -0.77 -18.59
N VAL A 12 0.17 -1.80 -19.38
CA VAL A 12 -1.23 -2.21 -19.65
C VAL A 12 -1.96 -2.58 -18.35
N SER A 13 -1.33 -3.34 -17.47
CA SER A 13 -1.91 -3.74 -16.19
C SER A 13 -2.14 -2.56 -15.26
N THR A 14 -1.25 -1.57 -15.28
CA THR A 14 -1.38 -0.31 -14.54
C THR A 14 -2.59 0.50 -15.02
N GLU A 15 -2.75 0.68 -16.33
CA GLU A 15 -3.90 1.39 -16.90
C GLU A 15 -5.23 0.69 -16.61
N LEU A 16 -5.27 -0.64 -16.67
CA LEU A 16 -6.45 -1.41 -16.27
C LEU A 16 -6.81 -1.20 -14.79
N THR A 17 -5.81 -1.16 -13.91
CA THR A 17 -5.99 -0.89 -12.48
C THR A 17 -6.53 0.53 -12.28
N LYS A 18 -5.93 1.54 -12.90
CA LYS A 18 -6.37 2.93 -12.89
C LYS A 18 -7.83 3.09 -13.37
N ALA A 19 -8.16 2.51 -14.51
CA ALA A 19 -9.51 2.57 -15.07
C ALA A 19 -10.55 1.94 -14.12
N ARG A 20 -10.20 0.82 -13.49
CA ARG A 20 -11.08 0.12 -12.54
C ARG A 20 -11.34 0.96 -11.30
N TYR A 21 -10.31 1.49 -10.64
CA TYR A 21 -10.47 2.32 -9.45
C TYR A 21 -11.18 3.64 -9.75
N ASN A 22 -10.95 4.26 -10.90
CA ASN A 22 -11.72 5.42 -11.34
C ASN A 22 -13.22 5.09 -11.53
N ARG A 23 -13.56 3.90 -12.02
CA ARG A 23 -14.96 3.47 -12.20
C ARG A 23 -15.68 3.27 -10.88
N ILE A 24 -15.04 2.64 -9.90
CA ILE A 24 -15.67 2.31 -8.62
C ILE A 24 -15.59 3.45 -7.59
N ALA A 25 -14.79 4.48 -7.82
CA ALA A 25 -14.56 5.58 -6.87
C ALA A 25 -15.85 6.17 -6.28
N PRO A 26 -16.93 6.46 -7.06
CA PRO A 26 -18.16 7.02 -6.51
C PRO A 26 -18.86 6.11 -5.48
N PHE A 27 -18.67 4.81 -5.59
CA PHE A 27 -19.32 3.79 -4.75
C PHE A 27 -18.36 3.19 -3.72
N TYR A 28 -17.07 3.53 -3.80
CA TYR A 28 -16.02 2.88 -3.03
C TYR A 28 -16.27 2.95 -1.51
N ASN A 29 -16.65 4.10 -0.99
CA ASN A 29 -16.94 4.25 0.43
C ASN A 29 -18.15 3.43 0.90
N PHE A 30 -19.14 3.23 0.03
CA PHE A 30 -20.29 2.37 0.33
C PHE A 30 -19.87 0.89 0.34
N ILE A 31 -19.13 0.45 -0.68
CA ILE A 31 -18.61 -0.93 -0.80
C ILE A 31 -17.74 -1.29 0.42
N GLU A 32 -16.91 -0.36 0.85
CA GLU A 32 -15.96 -0.55 1.95
C GLU A 32 -16.54 -0.20 3.34
N ALA A 33 -17.82 0.16 3.44
CA ALA A 33 -18.40 0.60 4.73
C ALA A 33 -18.34 -0.49 5.81
N ILE A 34 -18.68 -1.74 5.45
CA ILE A 34 -18.66 -2.87 6.40
C ILE A 34 -17.22 -3.30 6.72
N PRO A 35 -16.33 -3.57 5.74
CA PRO A 35 -14.92 -3.85 6.02
C PRO A 35 -14.24 -2.78 6.87
N GLU A 36 -14.54 -1.51 6.65
CA GLU A 36 -13.92 -0.39 7.36
C GLU A 36 -14.19 -0.41 8.86
N ILE A 37 -15.32 -0.95 9.32
CA ILE A 37 -15.60 -1.12 10.77
C ILE A 37 -14.48 -1.95 11.41
N ILE A 38 -13.99 -2.97 10.72
CA ILE A 38 -12.91 -3.84 11.20
C ILE A 38 -11.54 -3.20 10.96
N PHE A 39 -11.34 -2.50 9.85
CA PHE A 39 -10.03 -1.97 9.46
C PHE A 39 -9.67 -0.67 10.20
N LYS A 40 -10.65 0.14 10.57
CA LYS A 40 -10.47 1.42 11.27
C LYS A 40 -9.55 1.34 12.50
N PRO A 41 -9.73 0.42 13.47
CA PRO A 41 -8.83 0.30 14.61
C PRO A 41 -7.42 -0.13 14.21
N TRP A 42 -7.27 -0.91 13.14
CA TRP A 42 -5.94 -1.31 12.65
C TRP A 42 -5.21 -0.18 11.94
N ARG A 43 -5.94 0.66 11.15
CA ARG A 43 -5.39 1.89 10.57
C ARG A 43 -4.89 2.82 11.68
N LYS A 44 -5.73 3.08 12.71
CA LYS A 44 -5.34 3.91 13.86
C LYS A 44 -4.07 3.40 14.54
N MET A 45 -3.96 2.09 14.76
CA MET A 45 -2.79 1.46 15.39
C MET A 45 -1.53 1.58 14.53
N LEU A 46 -1.65 1.43 13.21
CA LEU A 46 -0.53 1.57 12.28
C LEU A 46 -0.06 3.02 12.22
N LEU A 47 -0.99 3.95 12.00
CA LEU A 47 -0.70 5.36 11.73
C LEU A 47 -0.23 6.13 12.97
N ALA A 48 -0.53 5.65 14.17
CA ALA A 48 0.07 6.17 15.39
C ALA A 48 1.62 6.04 15.43
N LYS A 49 2.20 5.22 14.55
CA LYS A 49 3.66 5.07 14.39
C LYS A 49 4.25 6.04 13.36
N ALA A 50 3.40 6.71 12.56
CA ALA A 50 3.85 7.62 11.52
C ALA A 50 4.43 8.90 12.13
N LYS A 51 5.56 9.36 11.60
CA LYS A 51 6.29 10.54 12.07
C LYS A 51 7.09 11.20 10.96
N GLY A 52 7.42 12.47 11.14
CA GLY A 52 8.24 13.25 10.21
C GLY A 52 7.54 13.53 8.89
N ASN A 53 8.30 13.58 7.80
CA ASN A 53 7.79 13.73 6.44
C ASN A 53 7.15 12.42 6.00
N ILE A 54 5.85 12.45 5.73
CA ILE A 54 5.07 11.24 5.42
C ILE A 54 4.67 11.22 3.95
N LEU A 55 4.96 10.08 3.30
CA LEU A 55 4.40 9.73 2.00
C LEU A 55 3.34 8.64 2.18
N GLU A 56 2.11 8.90 1.76
CA GLU A 56 1.06 7.89 1.69
C GLU A 56 0.88 7.41 0.25
N ILE A 57 1.02 6.11 0.05
CA ILE A 57 0.82 5.43 -1.23
C ILE A 57 -0.60 4.87 -1.29
N GLY A 58 -1.31 5.13 -2.41
CA GLY A 58 -2.67 4.65 -2.60
C GLY A 58 -3.64 5.27 -1.59
N VAL A 59 -3.68 6.60 -1.52
CA VAL A 59 -4.56 7.33 -0.57
C VAL A 59 -6.03 6.97 -0.71
N GLY A 60 -6.45 6.47 -1.88
CA GLY A 60 -7.83 6.14 -2.16
C GLY A 60 -8.77 7.31 -1.89
N THR A 61 -9.77 7.09 -1.07
CA THR A 61 -10.74 8.13 -0.64
C THR A 61 -10.33 8.81 0.68
N GLY A 62 -9.06 8.67 1.11
CA GLY A 62 -8.55 9.29 2.33
C GLY A 62 -9.02 8.62 3.62
N LYS A 63 -9.18 7.29 3.64
CA LYS A 63 -9.62 6.55 4.83
C LYS A 63 -8.62 6.61 5.99
N ASN A 64 -7.35 6.83 5.70
CA ASN A 64 -6.29 6.98 6.70
C ASN A 64 -6.30 8.36 7.39
N PHE A 65 -6.76 9.40 6.72
CA PHE A 65 -6.62 10.79 7.16
C PHE A 65 -7.08 11.06 8.60
N PRO A 66 -8.23 10.52 9.07
CA PRO A 66 -8.68 10.76 10.46
C PRO A 66 -7.80 10.10 11.53
N HIS A 67 -6.80 9.31 11.13
CA HIS A 67 -6.02 8.49 12.04
C HIS A 67 -4.56 8.93 12.17
N TYR A 68 -4.14 9.90 11.38
CA TYR A 68 -2.81 10.52 11.54
C TYR A 68 -2.77 11.37 12.82
N PRO A 69 -1.59 11.48 13.46
CA PRO A 69 -1.39 12.41 14.56
C PRO A 69 -1.73 13.85 14.17
N SER A 70 -2.20 14.64 15.11
CA SER A 70 -2.50 16.06 14.88
C SER A 70 -1.24 16.81 14.42
N GLY A 71 -1.40 17.76 13.49
CA GLY A 71 -0.30 18.55 12.94
C GLY A 71 0.56 17.82 11.89
N THR A 72 0.16 16.62 11.48
CA THR A 72 0.83 15.89 10.40
C THR A 72 0.58 16.56 9.06
N CYS A 73 1.64 16.74 8.27
CA CYS A 73 1.56 17.07 6.85
C CYS A 73 1.81 15.82 6.02
N ILE A 74 0.96 15.56 5.03
CA ILE A 74 1.01 14.34 4.23
C ILE A 74 1.23 14.70 2.77
N ILE A 75 2.22 14.08 2.15
CA ILE A 75 2.30 13.95 0.70
C ILE A 75 1.66 12.62 0.35
N GLY A 76 0.69 12.62 -0.58
CA GLY A 76 -0.05 11.41 -0.91
C GLY A 76 -0.21 11.23 -2.40
N ILE A 77 -0.11 9.98 -2.86
CA ILE A 77 -0.38 9.63 -4.25
C ILE A 77 -1.44 8.55 -4.38
N ASP A 78 -2.16 8.62 -5.48
CA ASP A 78 -3.03 7.54 -5.94
C ASP A 78 -2.99 7.47 -7.46
N ILE A 79 -3.14 6.27 -8.01
CA ILE A 79 -3.17 6.07 -9.46
C ILE A 79 -4.49 6.54 -10.08
N ALA A 80 -5.56 6.62 -9.28
CA ALA A 80 -6.91 6.92 -9.72
C ALA A 80 -7.31 8.36 -9.34
N ASN A 81 -7.35 9.27 -10.30
CA ASN A 81 -7.68 10.68 -10.05
C ASN A 81 -9.06 10.87 -9.40
N ARG A 82 -10.07 10.03 -9.72
CA ARG A 82 -11.39 10.12 -9.07
C ARG A 82 -11.35 9.80 -7.58
N MET A 83 -10.43 8.94 -7.13
CA MET A 83 -10.16 8.70 -5.71
C MET A 83 -9.60 9.95 -5.07
N LEU A 84 -8.62 10.60 -5.72
CA LEU A 84 -8.00 11.83 -5.22
C LEU A 84 -8.98 12.99 -5.07
N VAL A 85 -9.98 13.10 -5.95
CA VAL A 85 -11.04 14.12 -5.82
C VAL A 85 -11.77 13.95 -4.49
N ILE A 86 -12.13 12.72 -4.13
CA ILE A 86 -12.80 12.41 -2.85
C ILE A 86 -11.85 12.64 -1.67
N ALA A 87 -10.59 12.22 -1.81
CA ALA A 87 -9.57 12.41 -0.78
C ALA A 87 -9.31 13.90 -0.48
N ARG A 88 -9.17 14.74 -1.51
CA ARG A 88 -8.98 16.20 -1.33
C ARG A 88 -10.14 16.84 -0.58
N LYS A 89 -11.38 16.49 -0.92
CA LYS A 89 -12.57 16.95 -0.19
C LYS A 89 -12.49 16.55 1.29
N LYS A 90 -12.18 15.29 1.56
CA LYS A 90 -12.06 14.78 2.93
C LYS A 90 -10.91 15.43 3.71
N ALA A 91 -9.76 15.67 3.07
CA ALA A 91 -8.64 16.37 3.71
C ALA A 91 -9.04 17.80 4.12
N ALA A 92 -9.74 18.52 3.22
CA ALA A 92 -10.26 19.85 3.52
C ALA A 92 -11.28 19.85 4.67
N GLU A 93 -12.21 18.90 4.70
CA GLU A 93 -13.19 18.72 5.80
C GLU A 93 -12.52 18.46 7.16
N LEU A 94 -11.36 17.80 7.15
CA LEU A 94 -10.59 17.49 8.36
C LEU A 94 -9.57 18.59 8.73
N GLY A 95 -9.39 19.62 7.91
CA GLY A 95 -8.33 20.62 8.09
C GLY A 95 -6.92 20.00 8.00
N LEU A 96 -6.76 18.88 7.27
CA LEU A 96 -5.51 18.16 7.15
C LEU A 96 -4.62 18.85 6.10
N SER A 97 -3.41 19.24 6.49
CA SER A 97 -2.39 19.70 5.54
C SER A 97 -1.94 18.53 4.66
N SER A 98 -2.22 18.61 3.36
CA SER A 98 -1.89 17.51 2.44
C SER A 98 -1.61 18.03 1.04
N ASP A 99 -0.61 17.43 0.38
CA ASP A 99 -0.33 17.56 -1.05
C ASP A 99 -0.65 16.23 -1.72
N LEU A 100 -1.71 16.19 -2.53
CA LEU A 100 -2.25 14.97 -3.12
C LEU A 100 -2.13 15.00 -4.65
N GLY A 101 -1.39 14.04 -5.20
CA GLY A 101 -1.10 13.93 -6.63
C GLY A 101 -1.39 12.55 -7.23
N GLU A 102 -1.57 12.51 -8.56
CA GLU A 102 -1.61 11.25 -9.29
C GLU A 102 -0.20 10.67 -9.38
N GLY A 103 -0.05 9.37 -9.14
CA GLY A 103 1.25 8.70 -9.20
C GLY A 103 1.14 7.18 -9.17
N ASP A 104 2.13 6.53 -9.79
CA ASP A 104 2.31 5.08 -9.76
C ASP A 104 3.43 4.73 -8.77
N VAL A 105 3.12 3.87 -7.79
CA VAL A 105 4.10 3.39 -6.82
C VAL A 105 5.28 2.66 -7.46
N GLN A 106 5.12 2.16 -8.68
CA GLN A 106 6.18 1.47 -9.42
C GLN A 106 7.22 2.42 -10.04
N SER A 107 6.93 3.76 -10.04
CA SER A 107 7.81 4.80 -10.58
C SER A 107 7.51 6.12 -9.89
N LEU A 108 8.08 6.32 -8.69
CA LEU A 108 7.83 7.50 -7.87
C LEU A 108 8.67 8.70 -8.33
N SER A 109 8.04 9.85 -8.53
CA SER A 109 8.70 11.10 -8.91
C SER A 109 9.33 11.86 -7.72
N PHE A 110 9.74 11.15 -6.68
CA PHE A 110 10.37 11.74 -5.50
C PHE A 110 11.87 11.40 -5.46
N PRO A 111 12.72 12.29 -4.91
CA PRO A 111 14.14 12.01 -4.70
C PRO A 111 14.35 10.84 -3.74
N ASP A 112 15.54 10.25 -3.79
CA ASP A 112 15.99 9.25 -2.82
C ASP A 112 16.01 9.82 -1.40
N ASN A 113 15.71 9.00 -0.40
CA ASN A 113 15.85 9.33 1.01
C ASN A 113 15.06 10.61 1.44
N SER A 114 13.86 10.81 0.90
CA SER A 114 13.04 12.02 1.11
C SER A 114 12.12 11.92 2.33
N PHE A 115 11.67 10.71 2.68
CA PHE A 115 10.61 10.52 3.65
C PHE A 115 11.05 9.81 4.91
N ASP A 116 10.57 10.28 6.07
CA ASP A 116 10.80 9.63 7.35
C ASP A 116 9.86 8.43 7.54
N THR A 117 8.64 8.53 6.99
CA THR A 117 7.67 7.44 6.99
C THR A 117 7.01 7.31 5.62
N VAL A 118 6.94 6.08 5.10
CA VAL A 118 6.11 5.73 3.94
C VAL A 118 5.00 4.81 4.41
N VAL A 119 3.75 5.11 4.02
CA VAL A 119 2.55 4.36 4.43
C VAL A 119 1.88 3.77 3.21
N ALA A 120 1.45 2.50 3.29
CA ALA A 120 0.54 1.90 2.33
C ALA A 120 -0.45 0.98 3.04
N THR A 121 -1.74 1.16 2.77
CA THR A 121 -2.79 0.33 3.38
C THR A 121 -3.71 -0.25 2.31
N PHE A 122 -3.67 -1.58 2.15
CA PHE A 122 -4.43 -2.34 1.15
C PHE A 122 -4.15 -1.91 -0.30
N VAL A 123 -2.87 -1.65 -0.61
CA VAL A 123 -2.40 -1.16 -1.93
C VAL A 123 -1.76 -2.29 -2.73
N PHE A 124 -0.81 -3.01 -2.13
CA PHE A 124 0.04 -3.96 -2.86
C PHE A 124 -0.71 -5.19 -3.40
N CYS A 125 -1.93 -5.42 -2.97
CA CYS A 125 -2.82 -6.41 -3.60
C CYS A 125 -3.19 -6.04 -5.04
N SER A 126 -3.19 -4.74 -5.40
CA SER A 126 -3.60 -4.24 -6.73
C SER A 126 -2.44 -3.76 -7.60
N VAL A 127 -1.23 -3.64 -7.06
CA VAL A 127 -0.04 -3.23 -7.80
C VAL A 127 0.40 -4.36 -8.77
N PRO A 128 0.58 -4.08 -10.07
CA PRO A 128 1.01 -5.09 -11.04
C PRO A 128 2.36 -5.73 -10.70
N ASP A 129 3.39 -4.93 -10.45
CA ASP A 129 4.69 -5.39 -9.95
C ASP A 129 4.91 -4.89 -8.50
N PRO A 130 4.49 -5.67 -7.49
CA PRO A 130 4.64 -5.27 -6.10
C PRO A 130 6.09 -5.21 -5.63
N VAL A 131 7.00 -5.96 -6.26
CA VAL A 131 8.43 -5.93 -5.90
C VAL A 131 9.04 -4.62 -6.38
N GLN A 132 8.72 -4.18 -7.60
CA GLN A 132 9.16 -2.89 -8.11
C GLN A 132 8.61 -1.73 -7.26
N GLY A 133 7.32 -1.76 -6.92
CA GLY A 133 6.76 -0.75 -6.00
C GLY A 133 7.47 -0.71 -4.65
N LEU A 134 7.77 -1.86 -4.05
CA LEU A 134 8.51 -1.93 -2.79
C LEU A 134 9.96 -1.44 -2.92
N ARG A 135 10.62 -1.64 -4.08
CA ARG A 135 11.95 -1.05 -4.37
C ARG A 135 11.90 0.48 -4.41
N GLU A 136 10.84 1.04 -4.99
CA GLU A 136 10.63 2.49 -4.98
C GLU A 136 10.39 3.01 -3.55
N LEU A 137 9.59 2.31 -2.72
CA LEU A 137 9.47 2.68 -1.30
C LEU A 137 10.82 2.65 -0.59
N ARG A 138 11.65 1.61 -0.86
CA ARG A 138 13.02 1.52 -0.32
C ARG A 138 13.89 2.70 -0.79
N ARG A 139 13.75 3.13 -2.02
CA ARG A 139 14.52 4.25 -2.58
C ARG A 139 14.17 5.56 -1.89
N VAL A 140 12.87 5.86 -1.75
CA VAL A 140 12.42 7.17 -1.25
C VAL A 140 12.43 7.28 0.27
N VAL A 141 12.37 6.17 1.02
CA VAL A 141 12.48 6.21 2.49
C VAL A 141 13.93 6.50 2.90
N LYS A 142 14.10 7.33 3.94
CA LYS A 142 15.40 7.63 4.53
C LYS A 142 16.05 6.39 5.16
N PRO A 143 17.37 6.32 5.34
CA PRO A 143 18.03 5.20 6.05
C PRO A 143 17.44 4.97 7.45
N SER A 144 17.22 6.03 8.24
CA SER A 144 16.58 5.97 9.57
C SER A 144 15.06 5.92 9.53
N GLY A 145 14.46 5.93 8.34
CA GLY A 145 13.02 5.95 8.13
C GLY A 145 12.35 4.59 8.34
N GLN A 146 11.04 4.56 8.09
CA GLN A 146 10.25 3.34 8.19
C GLN A 146 9.19 3.27 7.10
N ILE A 147 8.80 2.05 6.75
CA ILE A 147 7.66 1.77 5.87
C ILE A 147 6.61 1.04 6.69
N LEU A 148 5.39 1.55 6.69
CA LEU A 148 4.25 1.04 7.45
C LEU A 148 3.25 0.44 6.46
N LEU A 149 3.04 -0.88 6.53
CA LEU A 149 2.13 -1.59 5.65
C LEU A 149 0.98 -2.23 6.41
N LEU A 150 -0.23 -2.12 5.89
CA LEU A 150 -1.40 -2.89 6.31
C LEU A 150 -1.97 -3.58 5.07
N GLU A 151 -1.78 -4.90 4.96
CA GLU A 151 -2.05 -5.59 3.70
C GLU A 151 -2.78 -6.90 3.88
N HIS A 152 -3.68 -7.20 2.94
CA HIS A 152 -4.18 -8.55 2.77
C HIS A 152 -3.07 -9.45 2.22
N VAL A 153 -2.97 -10.65 2.79
CA VAL A 153 -1.95 -11.62 2.39
C VAL A 153 -2.54 -13.00 2.19
N ARG A 154 -1.86 -13.79 1.38
CA ARG A 154 -2.17 -15.21 1.24
C ARG A 154 -2.10 -15.91 2.59
N ILE A 155 -3.07 -16.78 2.87
CA ILE A 155 -3.06 -17.62 4.07
C ILE A 155 -2.07 -18.76 3.85
N ASP A 156 -1.14 -18.93 4.81
CA ASP A 156 -0.06 -19.90 4.75
C ASP A 156 -0.50 -21.35 5.16
N LYS A 157 -1.81 -21.66 4.97
CA LYS A 157 -2.33 -23.03 5.13
C LYS A 157 -2.45 -23.68 3.75
N PRO A 158 -1.89 -24.87 3.52
CA PRO A 158 -1.79 -25.48 2.17
C PRO A 158 -3.11 -25.50 1.42
N ILE A 159 -4.17 -26.04 2.01
CA ILE A 159 -5.49 -26.17 1.38
C ILE A 159 -6.10 -24.80 1.08
N ILE A 160 -6.12 -23.90 2.08
CA ILE A 160 -6.74 -22.56 1.94
C ILE A 160 -5.95 -21.72 0.93
N GLY A 161 -4.62 -21.75 1.02
CA GLY A 161 -3.77 -21.06 0.08
C GLY A 161 -3.95 -21.55 -1.35
N TRP A 162 -4.11 -22.86 -1.56
CA TRP A 162 -4.41 -23.41 -2.87
C TRP A 162 -5.77 -22.93 -3.40
N ILE A 163 -6.81 -22.91 -2.55
CA ILE A 163 -8.12 -22.35 -2.91
C ILE A 163 -7.99 -20.87 -3.30
N MET A 164 -7.25 -20.07 -2.52
CA MET A 164 -7.00 -18.65 -2.83
C MET A 164 -6.31 -18.52 -4.18
N ASP A 165 -5.31 -19.34 -4.48
CA ASP A 165 -4.59 -19.30 -5.77
C ASP A 165 -5.52 -19.64 -6.95
N ARG A 166 -6.44 -20.60 -6.79
CA ARG A 166 -7.40 -20.99 -7.84
C ARG A 166 -8.49 -19.95 -8.07
N LEU A 167 -8.94 -19.27 -7.01
CA LEU A 167 -9.99 -18.24 -7.09
C LEU A 167 -9.43 -16.86 -7.49
N ASN A 168 -8.13 -16.64 -7.31
CA ASN A 168 -7.51 -15.33 -7.54
C ASN A 168 -7.82 -14.73 -8.94
N PRO A 169 -7.74 -15.47 -10.07
CA PRO A 169 -8.03 -14.89 -11.39
C PRO A 169 -9.45 -14.30 -11.50
N LEU A 170 -10.43 -14.99 -10.90
CA LEU A 170 -11.82 -14.52 -10.88
C LEU A 170 -11.98 -13.28 -10.01
N ILE A 171 -11.37 -13.30 -8.82
CA ILE A 171 -11.44 -12.17 -7.87
C ILE A 171 -10.74 -10.94 -8.44
N VAL A 172 -9.57 -11.09 -9.05
CA VAL A 172 -8.88 -9.99 -9.74
C VAL A 172 -9.75 -9.39 -10.85
N ARG A 173 -10.48 -10.23 -11.59
CA ARG A 173 -11.37 -9.77 -12.65
C ARG A 173 -12.54 -8.94 -12.11
N ILE A 174 -13.09 -9.31 -10.95
CA ILE A 174 -14.25 -8.65 -10.34
C ILE A 174 -13.84 -7.46 -9.50
N MET A 175 -12.89 -7.64 -8.57
CA MET A 175 -12.52 -6.68 -7.53
C MET A 175 -11.24 -5.89 -7.85
N GLY A 176 -10.39 -6.41 -8.75
CA GLY A 176 -9.11 -5.76 -9.10
C GLY A 176 -7.97 -5.99 -8.13
N ALA A 177 -8.19 -6.76 -7.09
CA ALA A 177 -7.19 -7.03 -6.05
C ALA A 177 -6.85 -8.52 -5.98
N ASN A 178 -5.56 -8.82 -5.83
CA ASN A 178 -5.08 -10.19 -5.62
C ASN A 178 -5.26 -10.57 -4.15
N ILE A 179 -5.96 -11.69 -3.90
CA ILE A 179 -6.14 -12.21 -2.54
C ILE A 179 -4.99 -13.12 -2.09
N ASN A 180 -4.12 -13.53 -3.01
CA ASN A 180 -3.04 -14.49 -2.79
C ASN A 180 -1.65 -13.85 -2.76
N ARG A 181 -1.54 -12.55 -2.46
CA ARG A 181 -0.25 -11.84 -2.42
C ARG A 181 0.67 -12.39 -1.33
N ARG A 182 1.90 -12.69 -1.71
CA ARG A 182 2.98 -13.10 -0.81
C ARG A 182 3.80 -11.88 -0.37
N THR A 183 3.15 -10.96 0.32
CA THR A 183 3.71 -9.63 0.64
C THR A 183 5.04 -9.73 1.39
N LEU A 184 5.19 -10.65 2.36
CA LEU A 184 6.43 -10.81 3.10
C LEU A 184 7.61 -11.27 2.22
N GLU A 185 7.35 -12.16 1.24
CA GLU A 185 8.36 -12.58 0.27
C GLU A 185 8.73 -11.42 -0.67
N ASN A 186 7.74 -10.62 -1.10
CA ASN A 186 7.97 -9.46 -1.95
C ASN A 186 8.82 -8.39 -1.26
N ILE A 187 8.59 -8.14 0.04
CA ILE A 187 9.41 -7.23 0.86
C ILE A 187 10.87 -7.68 0.86
N LYS A 188 11.13 -8.96 1.12
CA LYS A 188 12.48 -9.53 1.08
C LYS A 188 13.13 -9.41 -0.30
N LYS A 189 12.37 -9.72 -1.38
CA LYS A 189 12.85 -9.58 -2.77
C LYS A 189 13.17 -8.14 -3.16
N ALA A 190 12.56 -7.16 -2.51
CA ALA A 190 12.84 -5.74 -2.69
C ALA A 190 14.07 -5.27 -1.90
N GLY A 191 14.73 -6.14 -1.13
CA GLY A 191 15.90 -5.80 -0.31
C GLY A 191 15.52 -4.94 0.91
N LEU A 192 14.40 -5.24 1.53
CA LEU A 192 13.87 -4.56 2.70
C LEU A 192 13.87 -5.50 3.91
N HIS A 193 14.19 -4.97 5.09
CA HIS A 193 14.16 -5.69 6.36
C HIS A 193 12.79 -5.56 7.05
N ILE A 194 12.24 -6.70 7.48
CA ILE A 194 10.99 -6.74 8.24
C ILE A 194 11.32 -6.63 9.73
N GLU A 195 11.04 -5.47 10.33
CA GLU A 195 11.26 -5.23 11.76
C GLU A 195 10.20 -5.93 12.62
N SER A 196 8.92 -5.86 12.21
CA SER A 196 7.84 -6.51 12.94
C SER A 196 6.65 -6.88 12.05
N VAL A 197 5.95 -7.96 12.42
CA VAL A 197 4.72 -8.41 11.78
C VAL A 197 3.69 -8.69 12.85
N LYS A 198 2.53 -8.02 12.76
CA LYS A 198 1.36 -8.33 13.58
C LYS A 198 0.27 -8.92 12.70
N HIS A 199 -0.15 -10.13 13.04
CA HIS A 199 -1.25 -10.81 12.35
C HIS A 199 -2.59 -10.31 12.87
N LEU A 200 -3.51 -9.96 11.97
CA LEU A 200 -4.81 -9.35 12.28
C LEU A 200 -5.94 -10.12 11.59
N GLY A 201 -7.12 -10.02 12.18
CA GLY A 201 -8.34 -10.60 11.63
C GLY A 201 -8.43 -12.12 11.73
N LEU A 202 -9.58 -12.61 11.29
CA LEU A 202 -9.83 -14.05 11.22
C LEU A 202 -8.84 -14.71 10.25
N MET A 203 -8.30 -15.86 10.62
CA MET A 203 -7.34 -16.65 9.84
C MET A 203 -6.03 -15.89 9.49
N LYS A 204 -5.75 -14.76 10.15
CA LYS A 204 -4.51 -13.97 9.95
C LYS A 204 -4.33 -13.47 8.50
N MET A 205 -5.45 -13.16 7.83
CA MET A 205 -5.48 -12.69 6.43
C MET A 205 -4.93 -11.28 6.26
N VAL A 206 -4.88 -10.49 7.33
CA VAL A 206 -4.33 -9.13 7.28
C VAL A 206 -3.07 -9.09 8.12
N LYS A 207 -2.04 -8.44 7.60
CA LYS A 207 -0.79 -8.21 8.33
C LYS A 207 -0.51 -6.73 8.42
N MET A 208 -0.19 -6.30 9.64
CA MET A 208 0.44 -5.02 9.90
C MET A 208 1.93 -5.26 9.95
N ILE A 209 2.69 -4.59 9.09
CA ILE A 209 4.11 -4.85 8.89
C ILE A 209 4.85 -3.53 9.04
N VAL A 210 5.88 -3.52 9.89
CA VAL A 210 6.85 -2.43 9.97
C VAL A 210 8.12 -2.90 9.28
N VAL A 211 8.59 -2.09 8.35
CA VAL A 211 9.72 -2.41 7.50
C VAL A 211 10.74 -1.29 7.61
N LYS A 212 12.01 -1.65 7.61
CA LYS A 212 13.16 -0.74 7.58
C LYS A 212 13.95 -0.91 6.28
N LYS A 213 14.63 0.15 5.89
CA LYS A 213 15.67 0.05 4.88
C LYS A 213 16.80 -0.76 5.50
N ASP A 214 17.22 -1.85 4.84
CA ASP A 214 18.45 -2.52 5.27
C ASP A 214 19.58 -1.50 5.20
N ASP A 215 20.19 -1.20 6.31
CA ASP A 215 21.53 -0.62 6.31
C ASP A 215 22.41 -1.64 5.58
N ILE A 216 22.97 -1.25 4.45
CA ILE A 216 24.00 -2.04 3.77
C ILE A 216 25.00 -2.35 4.87
N MET A 217 25.13 -3.63 5.23
CA MET A 217 26.16 -4.07 6.14
C MET A 217 27.46 -3.46 5.63
N THR A 218 27.95 -2.44 6.33
CA THR A 218 29.35 -2.00 6.18
C THR A 218 30.16 -3.26 6.36
N PRO A 219 30.97 -3.68 5.39
CA PRO A 219 31.83 -4.82 5.60
C PRO A 219 32.63 -4.54 6.83
N VAL A 220 32.55 -5.41 7.83
CA VAL A 220 33.42 -5.38 9.00
C VAL A 220 34.81 -5.56 8.45
N THR A 221 35.56 -4.45 8.45
CA THR A 221 37.01 -4.41 8.15
C THR A 221 37.80 -5.12 9.23
#